data_49e29e691d1b40c13befa6ef27da2252
#
_entry.id   49e29e691d1b40c13befa6ef27da2252
#
_cell.length_a   1.000
_cell.length_b   1.000
_cell.length_c   1.000
_cell.angle_alpha   90.00
_cell.angle_beta   90.00
_cell.angle_gamma   90.00
#
_symmetry.space_group_name_H-M   'P 1'
#
loop_
_entity.id
_entity.type
_entity.pdbx_description
1 polymer ?
#
loop_
_entity_poly.entity_id
_entity_poly.type
_entity_poly.pdbx_seq_one_letter_code
_entity_poly.pdbx_strand_id
1 'polypeptide(L)'
;AFSAVGSLEGAYFKQFGKTVEFSEQQLVDCDKYSHACNGGLMTNGFIHWMRYAPRDESEYPYHIDPKSKCKEKQTSSNYEELRYGYRVDVGWECLYEALMHGPVSVAIRAENDEFRSYTGGIIDGDACGTDLDHGVTLVGYNADEDYWIVKNSWGEEWGENGYVRIRRGKDKGICGINQQNAQAVYNENEYVDFD
;
A
#
# COMPACT_ATOMS: atom_id res chain seq x y z
N ALA A 1 0.32 2.15 7.22
CA ALA A 1 0.83 0.81 7.47
C ALA A 1 0.23 -0.20 6.48
N PHE A 2 -1.08 -0.40 6.42
CA PHE A 2 -1.76 -1.42 5.59
C PHE A 2 -1.35 -1.39 4.12
N SER A 3 -1.25 -0.21 3.52
CA SER A 3 -0.81 -0.05 2.13
C SER A 3 0.64 -0.53 1.93
N ALA A 4 1.53 -0.23 2.86
CA ALA A 4 2.93 -0.67 2.79
C ALA A 4 3.05 -2.19 2.99
N VAL A 5 2.26 -2.77 3.92
CA VAL A 5 2.18 -4.22 4.13
C VAL A 5 1.72 -4.93 2.87
N GLY A 6 0.65 -4.48 2.22
CA GLY A 6 0.16 -5.12 1.01
C GLY A 6 1.17 -5.16 -0.14
N SER A 7 1.98 -4.10 -0.32
CA SER A 7 3.07 -4.11 -1.30
C SER A 7 4.20 -5.05 -0.90
N LEU A 8 4.58 -5.09 0.38
CA LEU A 8 5.62 -5.98 0.90
C LEU A 8 5.23 -7.46 0.76
N GLU A 9 3.99 -7.83 1.10
CA GLU A 9 3.48 -9.19 0.97
C GLU A 9 3.51 -9.67 -0.48
N GLY A 10 3.12 -8.80 -1.42
CA GLY A 10 3.21 -9.09 -2.85
C GLY A 10 4.65 -9.29 -3.32
N ALA A 11 5.57 -8.42 -2.91
CA ALA A 11 6.98 -8.55 -3.21
C ALA A 11 7.59 -9.85 -2.62
N TYR A 12 7.20 -10.18 -1.39
CA TYR A 12 7.65 -11.41 -0.73
C TYR A 12 7.13 -12.66 -1.46
N PHE A 13 5.84 -12.68 -1.80
CA PHE A 13 5.27 -13.79 -2.58
C PHE A 13 5.98 -13.98 -3.92
N LYS A 14 6.25 -12.87 -4.63
CA LYS A 14 6.94 -12.91 -5.92
C LYS A 14 8.36 -13.48 -5.79
N GLN A 15 9.09 -13.08 -4.77
CA GLN A 15 10.48 -13.49 -4.56
C GLN A 15 10.60 -14.94 -4.04
N PHE A 16 9.75 -15.33 -3.09
CA PHE A 16 9.91 -16.57 -2.34
C PHE A 16 8.80 -17.62 -2.60
N GLY A 17 7.74 -17.27 -3.34
CA GLY A 17 6.61 -18.14 -3.63
C GLY A 17 5.76 -18.51 -2.41
N LYS A 18 5.84 -17.73 -1.34
CA LYS A 18 5.14 -17.99 -0.07
C LYS A 18 4.17 -16.87 0.26
N THR A 19 2.95 -17.23 0.62
CA THR A 19 1.97 -16.30 1.19
C THR A 19 2.31 -16.07 2.66
N VAL A 20 2.34 -14.82 3.08
CA VAL A 20 2.63 -14.39 4.45
C VAL A 20 1.66 -13.28 4.84
N GLU A 21 1.42 -13.11 6.14
CA GLU A 21 0.68 -11.99 6.71
C GLU A 21 1.66 -11.20 7.59
N PHE A 22 2.09 -10.04 7.12
CA PHE A 22 3.00 -9.18 7.86
C PHE A 22 2.24 -8.21 8.76
N SER A 23 2.87 -7.87 9.88
CA SER A 23 2.32 -7.01 10.91
C SER A 23 2.30 -5.54 10.52
N GLU A 24 1.13 -4.94 10.43
CA GLU A 24 0.95 -3.49 10.37
C GLU A 24 1.31 -2.84 11.70
N GLN A 25 1.10 -3.54 12.82
CA GLN A 25 1.40 -3.02 14.14
C GLN A 25 2.89 -2.78 14.34
N GLN A 26 3.76 -3.57 13.72
CA GLN A 26 5.19 -3.30 13.72
C GLN A 26 5.50 -1.89 13.21
N LEU A 27 4.90 -1.48 12.10
CA LEU A 27 5.09 -0.11 11.58
C LEU A 27 4.47 0.94 12.49
N VAL A 28 3.25 0.70 12.97
CA VAL A 28 2.56 1.65 13.86
C VAL A 28 3.39 1.94 15.11
N ASP A 29 4.02 0.93 15.68
CA ASP A 29 4.77 1.04 16.93
C ASP A 29 6.23 1.46 16.74
N CYS A 30 6.86 1.07 15.64
CA CYS A 30 8.32 1.09 15.49
C CYS A 30 8.83 2.04 14.42
N ASP A 31 8.03 2.41 13.42
CA ASP A 31 8.47 3.36 12.40
C ASP A 31 8.59 4.77 13.00
N LYS A 32 9.84 5.25 13.07
CA LYS A 32 10.18 6.55 13.66
C LYS A 32 9.99 7.73 12.72
N TYR A 33 9.74 7.47 11.45
CA TYR A 33 9.55 8.48 10.41
C TYR A 33 8.08 8.80 10.16
N SER A 34 7.19 7.99 10.74
CA SER A 34 5.74 8.17 10.68
C SER A 34 5.18 8.53 12.06
N HIS A 35 3.89 8.83 12.13
CA HIS A 35 3.21 9.36 13.30
C HIS A 35 2.21 8.37 13.91
N ALA A 36 2.52 7.07 13.87
CA ALA A 36 1.66 5.99 14.35
C ALA A 36 0.23 6.11 13.77
N CYS A 37 -0.81 6.17 14.61
CA CYS A 37 -2.20 6.30 14.18
C CYS A 37 -2.54 7.65 13.51
N ASN A 38 -1.64 8.64 13.55
CA ASN A 38 -1.82 9.92 12.86
C ASN A 38 -1.27 9.92 11.43
N GLY A 39 -0.88 8.75 10.92
CA GLY A 39 -0.48 8.55 9.54
C GLY A 39 1.03 8.61 9.30
N GLY A 40 1.39 8.50 8.03
CA GLY A 40 2.76 8.49 7.55
C GLY A 40 2.82 8.16 6.06
N LEU A 41 4.01 8.05 5.52
CA LEU A 41 4.24 7.68 4.13
C LEU A 41 4.57 6.19 4.01
N MET A 42 4.09 5.54 2.95
CA MET A 42 4.37 4.13 2.69
C MET A 42 5.88 3.88 2.53
N THR A 43 6.59 4.84 1.93
CA THR A 43 8.06 4.81 1.81
C THR A 43 8.78 4.76 3.16
N ASN A 44 8.22 5.35 4.21
CA ASN A 44 8.79 5.27 5.56
C ASN A 44 8.74 3.82 6.09
N GLY A 45 7.64 3.13 5.85
CA GLY A 45 7.51 1.70 6.17
C GLY A 45 8.56 0.85 5.44
N PHE A 46 8.80 1.12 4.16
CA PHE A 46 9.85 0.43 3.41
C PHE A 46 11.24 0.73 3.96
N ILE A 47 11.56 1.98 4.29
CA ILE A 47 12.83 2.35 4.95
C ILE A 47 12.99 1.64 6.29
N HIS A 48 11.90 1.45 7.04
CA HIS A 48 11.91 0.69 8.28
C HIS A 48 12.29 -0.77 8.00
N TRP A 49 11.64 -1.45 7.07
CA TRP A 49 11.90 -2.86 6.74
C TRP A 49 13.22 -3.12 6.00
N MET A 50 13.84 -2.11 5.40
CA MET A 50 15.21 -2.17 4.90
C MET A 50 16.27 -2.20 6.02
N ARG A 51 15.86 -1.99 7.28
CA ARG A 51 16.75 -1.98 8.46
C ARG A 51 16.37 -3.01 9.51
N TYR A 52 15.13 -3.41 9.52
CA TYR A 52 14.53 -4.33 10.51
C TYR A 52 13.62 -5.27 9.77
N ALA A 53 13.93 -6.56 9.80
CA ALA A 53 13.11 -7.56 9.13
C ALA A 53 11.63 -7.49 9.54
N PRO A 54 10.69 -7.71 8.61
CA PRO A 54 9.27 -7.69 8.90
C PRO A 54 8.89 -8.77 9.92
N ARG A 55 7.84 -8.53 10.70
CA ARG A 55 7.28 -9.48 11.66
C ARG A 55 6.01 -10.09 11.11
N ASP A 56 5.77 -11.34 11.47
CA ASP A 56 4.52 -12.04 11.22
C ASP A 56 3.39 -11.42 12.04
N GLU A 57 2.19 -11.33 11.47
CA GLU A 57 1.01 -10.80 12.16
C GLU A 57 0.68 -11.63 13.41
N SER A 58 0.88 -12.94 13.37
CA SER A 58 0.64 -13.82 14.53
C SER A 58 1.59 -13.57 15.70
N GLU A 59 2.81 -13.07 15.43
CA GLU A 59 3.80 -12.76 16.47
C GLU A 59 3.74 -11.29 16.93
N TYR A 60 3.23 -10.41 16.08
CA TYR A 60 3.07 -8.98 16.36
C TYR A 60 1.69 -8.49 15.93
N PRO A 61 0.61 -8.96 16.58
CA PRO A 61 -0.75 -8.77 16.11
C PRO A 61 -1.21 -7.31 16.14
N TYR A 62 -2.03 -6.95 15.16
CA TYR A 62 -2.65 -5.63 15.08
C TYR A 62 -3.58 -5.37 16.27
N HIS A 63 -3.45 -4.19 16.86
CA HIS A 63 -4.32 -3.74 17.96
C HIS A 63 -4.43 -2.22 17.97
N ILE A 64 -5.56 -1.73 18.45
CA ILE A 64 -5.83 -0.30 18.56
C ILE A 64 -5.43 0.17 19.96
N ASP A 65 -4.17 0.52 20.15
CA ASP A 65 -3.68 1.15 21.38
C ASP A 65 -2.71 2.30 21.04
N PRO A 66 -3.14 3.57 21.21
CA PRO A 66 -2.30 4.73 20.89
C PRO A 66 -1.09 4.88 21.82
N LYS A 67 -0.99 4.08 22.87
CA LYS A 67 0.14 4.06 23.83
C LYS A 67 1.07 2.87 23.61
N SER A 68 0.83 2.08 22.57
CA SER A 68 1.66 0.93 22.24
C SER A 68 3.12 1.33 22.03
N LYS A 69 4.03 0.43 22.39
CA LYS A 69 5.47 0.65 22.30
C LYS A 69 6.07 -0.42 21.39
N CYS A 70 7.08 -0.02 20.63
CA CYS A 70 7.84 -0.91 19.79
C CYS A 70 8.37 -2.13 20.56
N LYS A 71 8.04 -3.33 20.08
CA LYS A 71 8.42 -4.63 20.65
C LYS A 71 9.40 -5.40 19.76
N GLU A 72 9.97 -4.83 18.73
CA GLU A 72 10.87 -5.51 17.78
C GLU A 72 12.04 -6.23 18.44
N LYS A 73 12.57 -5.67 19.53
CA LYS A 73 13.65 -6.31 20.31
C LYS A 73 13.20 -7.51 21.13
N GLN A 74 11.89 -7.71 21.26
CA GLN A 74 11.28 -8.78 22.05
C GLN A 74 10.69 -9.89 21.16
N THR A 75 10.66 -9.66 19.85
CA THR A 75 10.16 -10.59 18.86
C THR A 75 11.28 -10.96 17.89
N SER A 76 11.28 -12.20 17.42
CA SER A 76 12.19 -12.64 16.36
C SER A 76 11.54 -12.45 15.00
N SER A 77 12.34 -12.50 13.94
CA SER A 77 11.84 -12.61 12.58
C SER A 77 12.52 -13.78 11.88
N ASN A 78 11.73 -14.53 11.14
CA ASN A 78 12.19 -15.57 10.24
C ASN A 78 12.25 -15.09 8.78
N TYR A 79 12.05 -13.80 8.57
CA TYR A 79 12.00 -13.17 7.26
C TYR A 79 13.24 -12.34 6.97
N GLU A 80 13.54 -12.17 5.70
CA GLU A 80 14.61 -11.28 5.26
C GLU A 80 14.17 -9.82 5.34
N GLU A 81 15.15 -8.93 5.56
CA GLU A 81 14.94 -7.50 5.43
C GLU A 81 14.58 -7.15 3.98
N LEU A 82 13.73 -6.15 3.80
CA LEU A 82 13.40 -5.64 2.48
C LEU A 82 14.67 -5.10 1.80
N ARG A 83 14.87 -5.44 0.53
CA ARG A 83 16.03 -4.97 -0.21
C ARG A 83 15.87 -3.53 -0.66
N TYR A 84 14.75 -3.21 -1.28
CA TYR A 84 14.47 -1.89 -1.84
C TYR A 84 13.01 -1.51 -1.61
N GLY A 85 12.79 -0.23 -1.32
CA GLY A 85 11.51 0.42 -1.42
C GLY A 85 11.69 1.70 -2.21
N TYR A 86 11.02 1.85 -3.32
CA TYR A 86 11.19 3.00 -4.20
C TYR A 86 9.87 3.76 -4.41
N ARG A 87 10.01 5.02 -4.79
CA ARG A 87 8.88 5.81 -5.27
C ARG A 87 8.63 5.47 -6.73
N VAL A 88 7.36 5.26 -7.07
CA VAL A 88 6.92 5.17 -8.45
C VAL A 88 6.69 6.59 -8.95
N ASP A 89 7.18 6.92 -10.14
CA ASP A 89 7.01 8.22 -10.74
C ASP A 89 5.54 8.56 -11.00
N VAL A 90 5.27 9.85 -11.10
CA VAL A 90 3.92 10.37 -11.30
C VAL A 90 3.43 10.04 -12.70
N GLY A 91 2.22 9.50 -12.78
CA GLY A 91 1.57 9.16 -14.03
C GLY A 91 1.00 7.75 -14.02
N TRP A 92 0.00 7.54 -14.84
CA TRP A 92 -0.66 6.24 -14.91
C TRP A 92 0.22 5.19 -15.61
N GLU A 93 1.07 5.59 -16.54
CA GLU A 93 2.01 4.72 -17.25
C GLU A 93 3.00 4.10 -16.27
N CYS A 94 3.64 4.92 -15.44
CA CYS A 94 4.58 4.46 -14.42
C CYS A 94 3.89 3.58 -13.38
N LEU A 95 2.65 3.94 -13.00
CA LEU A 95 1.85 3.14 -12.07
C LEU A 95 1.47 1.77 -12.66
N TYR A 96 1.14 1.73 -13.96
CA TYR A 96 0.86 0.50 -14.66
C TYR A 96 2.10 -0.40 -14.77
N GLU A 97 3.25 0.15 -15.12
CA GLU A 97 4.51 -0.59 -15.14
C GLU A 97 4.87 -1.16 -13.77
N ALA A 98 4.79 -0.35 -12.72
CA ALA A 98 5.04 -0.82 -11.36
C ALA A 98 4.10 -1.98 -10.99
N LEU A 99 2.81 -1.90 -11.36
CA LEU A 99 1.84 -2.96 -11.10
C LEU A 99 2.21 -4.29 -11.78
N MET A 100 2.86 -4.26 -12.94
CA MET A 100 3.34 -5.48 -13.61
C MET A 100 4.43 -6.20 -12.79
N HIS A 101 5.08 -5.49 -11.88
CA HIS A 101 6.07 -6.05 -10.96
C HIS A 101 5.48 -6.50 -9.62
N GLY A 102 4.23 -6.20 -9.33
CA GLY A 102 3.51 -6.61 -8.11
C GLY A 102 2.62 -5.52 -7.53
N PRO A 103 1.97 -5.76 -6.38
CA PRO A 103 1.13 -4.77 -5.73
C PRO A 103 1.88 -3.48 -5.40
N VAL A 104 1.22 -2.34 -5.62
CA VAL A 104 1.78 -1.00 -5.42
C VAL A 104 1.07 -0.30 -4.28
N SER A 105 1.81 0.27 -3.36
CA SER A 105 1.28 1.20 -2.37
C SER A 105 0.92 2.51 -3.04
N VAL A 106 -0.34 2.93 -2.96
CA VAL A 106 -0.83 4.16 -3.59
C VAL A 106 -1.53 5.05 -2.57
N ALA A 107 -1.42 6.36 -2.74
CA ALA A 107 -2.17 7.33 -1.97
C ALA A 107 -3.35 7.85 -2.78
N ILE A 108 -4.49 8.02 -2.12
CA ILE A 108 -5.73 8.51 -2.74
C ILE A 108 -6.42 9.55 -1.84
N ARG A 109 -7.40 10.24 -2.42
CA ARG A 109 -8.39 11.02 -1.68
C ARG A 109 -9.55 10.12 -1.30
N ALA A 110 -9.72 9.85 -0.02
CA ALA A 110 -10.79 9.01 0.53
C ALA A 110 -11.73 9.75 1.49
N GLU A 111 -11.33 10.92 1.99
CA GLU A 111 -12.17 11.71 2.89
C GLU A 111 -13.21 12.54 2.12
N ASN A 112 -14.11 11.81 1.43
CA ASN A 112 -15.25 12.34 0.70
C ASN A 112 -16.41 11.33 0.74
N ASP A 113 -17.62 11.79 0.47
CA ASP A 113 -18.83 10.94 0.57
C ASP A 113 -18.86 9.85 -0.50
N GLU A 114 -18.34 10.13 -1.72
CA GLU A 114 -18.32 9.16 -2.81
C GLU A 114 -17.50 7.92 -2.45
N PHE A 115 -16.30 8.12 -1.87
CA PHE A 115 -15.45 7.01 -1.47
C PHE A 115 -15.95 6.33 -0.19
N ARG A 116 -16.34 7.10 0.82
CA ARG A 116 -16.81 6.54 2.11
C ARG A 116 -18.04 5.68 1.98
N SER A 117 -18.99 6.07 1.12
CA SER A 117 -20.26 5.35 0.89
C SER A 117 -20.20 4.40 -0.31
N TYR A 118 -19.03 4.15 -0.86
CA TYR A 118 -18.86 3.26 -2.00
C TYR A 118 -19.32 1.84 -1.69
N THR A 119 -20.22 1.29 -2.53
CA THR A 119 -20.75 -0.07 -2.41
C THR A 119 -20.52 -0.91 -3.67
N GLY A 120 -20.03 -0.30 -4.76
CA GLY A 120 -19.74 -0.98 -6.02
C GLY A 120 -19.80 -0.04 -7.23
N GLY A 121 -19.39 -0.56 -8.37
CA GLY A 121 -19.26 0.20 -9.61
C GLY A 121 -17.84 0.75 -9.81
N ILE A 122 -17.66 1.61 -10.80
CA ILE A 122 -16.37 2.26 -11.06
C ILE A 122 -16.49 3.72 -10.62
N ILE A 123 -15.64 4.14 -9.66
CA ILE A 123 -15.52 5.58 -9.34
C ILE A 123 -14.91 6.27 -10.55
N ASP A 124 -15.65 7.24 -11.09
CA ASP A 124 -15.29 7.98 -12.30
C ASP A 124 -15.67 9.45 -12.14
N GLY A 125 -14.82 10.34 -12.64
CA GLY A 125 -15.05 11.78 -12.55
C GLY A 125 -14.36 12.45 -11.36
N ASP A 126 -14.63 13.75 -11.19
CA ASP A 126 -13.85 14.63 -10.30
C ASP A 126 -14.41 14.73 -8.87
N ALA A 127 -15.54 14.08 -8.57
CA ALA A 127 -16.22 14.20 -7.28
C ALA A 127 -15.36 13.68 -6.11
N CYS A 128 -14.51 12.70 -6.36
CA CYS A 128 -13.58 12.17 -5.39
C CYS A 128 -12.52 13.22 -4.94
N GLY A 129 -12.13 14.14 -5.82
CA GLY A 129 -11.02 15.08 -5.57
C GLY A 129 -9.64 14.44 -5.64
N THR A 130 -8.58 15.21 -5.38
CA THR A 130 -7.19 14.77 -5.55
C THR A 130 -6.25 15.14 -4.39
N ASP A 131 -6.76 15.64 -3.28
CA ASP A 131 -5.96 15.97 -2.09
C ASP A 131 -5.77 14.72 -1.24
N LEU A 132 -4.60 14.12 -1.31
CA LEU A 132 -4.30 12.79 -0.77
C LEU A 132 -4.41 12.74 0.76
N ASP A 133 -5.12 11.74 1.28
CA ASP A 133 -5.33 11.55 2.72
C ASP A 133 -5.36 10.08 3.17
N HIS A 134 -5.28 9.12 2.25
CA HIS A 134 -5.42 7.71 2.56
C HIS A 134 -4.47 6.83 1.73
N GLY A 135 -3.81 5.88 2.39
CA GLY A 135 -2.95 4.88 1.75
C GLY A 135 -3.69 3.55 1.54
N VAL A 136 -3.69 3.05 0.30
CA VAL A 136 -4.33 1.80 -0.11
C VAL A 136 -3.39 1.00 -1.01
N THR A 137 -3.78 -0.20 -1.43
CA THR A 137 -2.93 -1.07 -2.25
C THR A 137 -3.56 -1.31 -3.62
N LEU A 138 -2.86 -0.87 -4.67
CA LEU A 138 -3.21 -1.21 -6.04
C LEU A 138 -2.81 -2.66 -6.32
N VAL A 139 -3.78 -3.49 -6.74
CA VAL A 139 -3.59 -4.94 -6.92
C VAL A 139 -3.93 -5.43 -8.31
N GLY A 140 -4.55 -4.61 -9.15
CA GLY A 140 -4.92 -5.03 -10.49
C GLY A 140 -5.39 -3.89 -11.39
N TYR A 141 -5.54 -4.21 -12.66
CA TYR A 141 -6.03 -3.33 -13.70
C TYR A 141 -6.89 -4.12 -14.69
N ASN A 142 -8.01 -3.55 -15.07
CA ASN A 142 -8.85 -4.07 -16.16
C ASN A 142 -8.69 -3.18 -17.39
N ALA A 143 -8.10 -3.76 -18.45
CA ALA A 143 -7.81 -3.02 -19.69
C ALA A 143 -9.07 -2.80 -20.56
N ASP A 144 -10.06 -3.67 -20.48
CA ASP A 144 -11.26 -3.59 -21.32
C ASP A 144 -12.17 -2.44 -20.87
N GLU A 145 -12.30 -2.29 -19.55
CA GLU A 145 -13.13 -1.24 -18.95
C GLU A 145 -12.30 -0.09 -18.36
N ASP A 146 -10.97 -0.13 -18.47
CA ASP A 146 -10.01 0.93 -18.13
C ASP A 146 -10.12 1.42 -16.67
N TYR A 147 -9.98 0.49 -15.69
CA TYR A 147 -9.99 0.83 -14.27
C TYR A 147 -8.93 0.09 -13.46
N TRP A 148 -8.53 0.69 -12.36
CA TRP A 148 -7.70 0.12 -11.32
C TRP A 148 -8.54 -0.70 -10.33
N ILE A 149 -7.98 -1.80 -9.83
CA ILE A 149 -8.52 -2.59 -8.73
C ILE A 149 -7.67 -2.31 -7.49
N VAL A 150 -8.30 -1.73 -6.48
CA VAL A 150 -7.62 -1.24 -5.29
C VAL A 150 -8.16 -1.95 -4.05
N LYS A 151 -7.25 -2.51 -3.24
CA LYS A 151 -7.56 -3.11 -1.94
C LYS A 151 -7.55 -2.02 -0.87
N ASN A 152 -8.67 -1.85 -0.16
CA ASN A 152 -8.78 -0.98 1.00
C ASN A 152 -8.52 -1.75 2.31
N SER A 153 -8.50 -1.05 3.44
CA SER A 153 -8.27 -1.60 4.78
C SER A 153 -9.43 -1.33 5.76
N TRP A 154 -10.65 -1.18 5.23
CA TRP A 154 -11.85 -0.88 6.04
C TRP A 154 -12.75 -2.10 6.28
N GLY A 155 -12.24 -3.32 6.02
CA GLY A 155 -12.98 -4.56 6.16
C GLY A 155 -13.75 -4.98 4.91
N GLU A 156 -14.18 -6.23 4.89
CA GLU A 156 -14.86 -6.84 3.73
C GLU A 156 -16.30 -6.32 3.52
N GLU A 157 -16.90 -5.73 4.56
CA GLU A 157 -18.26 -5.13 4.48
C GLU A 157 -18.26 -3.80 3.71
N TRP A 158 -17.09 -3.18 3.50
CA TRP A 158 -16.97 -1.97 2.71
C TRP A 158 -16.74 -2.30 1.23
N GLY A 159 -17.38 -1.53 0.36
CA GLY A 159 -17.17 -1.62 -1.08
C GLY A 159 -17.51 -2.99 -1.67
N GLU A 160 -16.69 -3.44 -2.58
CA GLU A 160 -16.77 -4.75 -3.24
C GLU A 160 -15.89 -5.76 -2.49
N ASN A 161 -16.36 -6.30 -1.37
CA ASN A 161 -15.61 -7.20 -0.47
C ASN A 161 -14.25 -6.60 -0.01
N GLY A 162 -14.24 -5.32 0.34
CA GLY A 162 -13.04 -4.60 0.77
C GLY A 162 -12.26 -3.95 -0.38
N TYR A 163 -12.71 -4.08 -1.63
CA TYR A 163 -12.06 -3.51 -2.81
C TYR A 163 -12.88 -2.38 -3.42
N VAL A 164 -12.21 -1.57 -4.23
CA VAL A 164 -12.82 -0.50 -5.01
C VAL A 164 -12.25 -0.49 -6.43
N ARG A 165 -13.10 -0.18 -7.40
CA ARG A 165 -12.70 0.06 -8.78
C ARG A 165 -12.66 1.56 -9.04
N ILE A 166 -11.52 2.05 -9.50
CA ILE A 166 -11.27 3.47 -9.79
C ILE A 166 -10.90 3.60 -11.26
N ARG A 167 -11.61 4.46 -12.01
CA ARG A 167 -11.29 4.74 -13.41
C ARG A 167 -9.85 5.22 -13.52
N ARG A 168 -9.10 4.71 -14.51
CA ARG A 168 -7.82 5.26 -14.85
C ARG A 168 -8.01 6.67 -15.41
N GLY A 169 -7.46 7.64 -14.72
CA GLY A 169 -7.51 9.05 -15.13
C GLY A 169 -6.16 9.52 -15.69
N LYS A 170 -6.15 10.66 -16.36
CA LYS A 170 -4.95 11.37 -16.74
C LYS A 170 -4.42 12.22 -15.57
N ASP A 171 -3.27 12.85 -15.76
CA ASP A 171 -2.65 13.78 -14.81
C ASP A 171 -2.55 13.19 -13.39
N LYS A 172 -3.26 13.78 -12.43
CA LYS A 172 -3.31 13.30 -11.04
C LYS A 172 -4.05 11.97 -10.86
N GLY A 173 -4.83 11.53 -11.85
CA GLY A 173 -5.71 10.37 -11.78
C GLY A 173 -6.98 10.63 -10.97
N ILE A 174 -7.98 9.76 -11.15
CA ILE A 174 -9.21 9.81 -10.36
C ILE A 174 -8.85 9.52 -8.90
N CYS A 175 -9.44 10.24 -7.96
CA CYS A 175 -9.07 10.24 -6.53
C CYS A 175 -7.59 10.54 -6.26
N GLY A 176 -6.85 11.08 -7.22
CA GLY A 176 -5.43 11.42 -7.06
C GLY A 176 -4.45 10.26 -7.14
N ILE A 177 -4.88 9.07 -7.57
CA ILE A 177 -4.12 7.81 -7.49
C ILE A 177 -2.76 7.84 -8.21
N ASN A 178 -2.55 8.73 -9.18
CA ASN A 178 -1.30 8.80 -9.94
C ASN A 178 -0.20 9.61 -9.25
N GLN A 179 -0.44 10.21 -8.07
CA GLN A 179 0.44 11.27 -7.55
C GLN A 179 1.54 10.79 -6.61
N GLN A 180 1.22 9.85 -5.72
CA GLN A 180 2.16 9.45 -4.66
C GLN A 180 2.09 7.93 -4.44
N ASN A 181 2.99 7.25 -5.11
CA ASN A 181 3.02 5.80 -5.19
C ASN A 181 4.40 5.27 -4.80
N ALA A 182 4.45 4.04 -4.28
CA ALA A 182 5.69 3.40 -3.90
C ALA A 182 5.54 1.87 -3.96
N GLN A 183 6.64 1.16 -4.17
CA GLN A 183 6.64 -0.30 -4.27
C GLN A 183 7.80 -0.91 -3.49
N ALA A 184 7.54 -2.03 -2.84
CA ALA A 184 8.53 -2.88 -2.21
C ALA A 184 9.07 -3.89 -3.22
N VAL A 185 10.40 -4.14 -3.23
CA VAL A 185 11.03 -5.18 -4.06
C VAL A 185 12.15 -5.89 -3.31
N TYR A 186 12.29 -7.18 -3.53
CA TYR A 186 13.39 -8.00 -3.00
C TYR A 186 14.51 -8.24 -4.02
N ASN A 187 14.26 -8.08 -5.32
CA ASN A 187 15.21 -8.34 -6.37
C ASN A 187 15.66 -7.04 -7.06
N GLU A 188 16.96 -6.80 -7.12
CA GLU A 188 17.54 -5.61 -7.78
C GLU A 188 17.17 -5.47 -9.25
N ASN A 189 16.98 -6.58 -9.96
CA ASN A 189 16.59 -6.58 -11.37
C ASN A 189 15.12 -6.17 -11.61
N GLU A 190 14.37 -5.95 -10.55
CA GLU A 190 12.98 -5.47 -10.58
C GLU A 190 12.86 -3.98 -10.24
N TYR A 191 13.98 -3.35 -9.92
CA TYR A 191 14.04 -1.90 -9.81
C TYR A 191 13.88 -1.29 -11.20
N VAL A 192 12.76 -0.65 -11.42
CA VAL A 192 12.53 0.14 -12.64
C VAL A 192 13.11 1.52 -12.39
N ASP A 193 14.29 1.77 -12.98
CA ASP A 193 14.88 3.11 -13.01
C ASP A 193 14.12 3.89 -14.10
N PHE A 194 13.28 4.79 -13.67
CA PHE A 194 12.59 5.72 -14.55
C PHE A 194 13.50 6.93 -14.80
N ASP A 195 14.55 6.77 -15.64
CA ASP A 195 15.35 7.88 -16.16
C ASP A 195 14.55 8.79 -17.13
#